data_f547db718931ff07a328f66735c9ef79
#
_entry.id   f547db718931ff07a328f66735c9ef79
#
_cell.length_a   1.000
_cell.length_b   1.000
_cell.length_c   1.000
_cell.angle_alpha   90.00
_cell.angle_beta   90.00
_cell.angle_gamma   90.00
#
_symmetry.space_group_name_H-M   'P 1'
#
loop_
_entity.id
_entity.type
_entity.pdbx_description
1 polymer ?
#
loop_
_entity_poly.entity_id
_entity_poly.type
_entity_poly.pdbx_seq_one_letter_code
_entity_poly.pdbx_strand_id
1 'polypeptide(L)'
;MEFKLFDSELKVMDILWKEGDTSAKEIAEKLNEQVGWSKTTTYTVIKKCIDKGAVGRSEPGFICRALISRKEVQEAETNELIDKMYDGSSDKLIAALLGSKRLTAEEIQSLKKLVEKLK
;
A
#
# COMPACT_ATOMS: atom_id res chain seq x y z
N MET A 1 -2.84 -5.14 -14.77
CA MET A 1 -2.53 -6.28 -13.89
C MET A 1 -2.82 -5.91 -12.46
N GLU A 2 -3.67 -6.68 -11.83
CA GLU A 2 -4.07 -6.39 -10.45
C GLU A 2 -3.12 -7.05 -9.48
N PHE A 3 -2.51 -6.24 -8.62
CA PHE A 3 -1.70 -6.74 -7.52
C PHE A 3 -2.56 -6.82 -6.28
N LYS A 4 -2.70 -8.02 -5.74
CA LYS A 4 -3.32 -8.21 -4.45
C LYS A 4 -2.21 -8.36 -3.41
N LEU A 5 -2.03 -7.33 -2.59
CA LEU A 5 -1.08 -7.38 -1.49
C LEU A 5 -1.82 -7.57 -0.17
N PHE A 6 -1.37 -8.54 0.61
CA PHE A 6 -1.92 -8.75 1.94
C PHE A 6 -1.30 -7.78 2.94
N ASP A 7 -1.93 -7.63 4.09
CA ASP A 7 -1.44 -6.70 5.13
C ASP A 7 0.02 -6.93 5.49
N SER A 8 0.45 -8.18 5.57
CA SER A 8 1.84 -8.50 5.87
C SER A 8 2.79 -7.99 4.79
N GLU A 9 2.38 -8.12 3.54
CA GLU A 9 3.20 -7.68 2.39
C GLU A 9 3.26 -6.16 2.33
N LEU A 10 2.17 -5.48 2.68
CA LEU A 10 2.16 -4.02 2.74
C LEU A 10 3.16 -3.47 3.75
N LYS A 11 3.42 -4.19 4.85
CA LYS A 11 4.42 -3.76 5.83
C LYS A 11 5.82 -3.71 5.24
N VAL A 12 6.17 -4.67 4.40
CA VAL A 12 7.45 -4.66 3.68
C VAL A 12 7.47 -3.53 2.65
N MET A 13 6.41 -3.41 1.87
CA MET A 13 6.32 -2.38 0.83
C MET A 13 6.38 -0.96 1.41
N ASP A 14 5.74 -0.72 2.57
CA ASP A 14 5.79 0.60 3.21
C ASP A 14 7.21 1.05 3.52
N ILE A 15 8.07 0.14 3.94
CA ILE A 15 9.47 0.46 4.19
C ILE A 15 10.15 0.88 2.90
N LEU A 16 9.95 0.12 1.83
CA LEU A 16 10.56 0.42 0.54
C LEU A 16 10.04 1.72 -0.06
N TRP A 17 8.76 2.00 0.09
CA TRP A 17 8.19 3.25 -0.42
C TRP A 17 8.69 4.47 0.34
N LYS A 18 8.95 4.34 1.64
CA LYS A 18 9.43 5.45 2.47
C LYS A 18 10.93 5.67 2.36
N GLU A 19 11.70 4.59 2.30
CA GLU A 19 13.15 4.68 2.42
C GLU A 19 13.91 4.37 1.13
N GLY A 20 13.22 3.86 0.11
CA GLY A 20 13.86 3.44 -1.12
C GLY A 20 14.49 2.05 -0.97
N ASP A 21 15.44 1.74 -1.82
CA ASP A 21 16.08 0.43 -1.84
C ASP A 21 16.71 0.13 -0.48
N THR A 22 16.36 -1.01 0.10
CA THR A 22 16.76 -1.38 1.46
C THR A 22 17.10 -2.86 1.49
N SER A 23 18.14 -3.23 2.25
CA SER A 23 18.50 -4.64 2.37
C SER A 23 17.44 -5.42 3.16
N ALA A 24 17.33 -6.71 2.86
CA ALA A 24 16.41 -7.57 3.59
C ALA A 24 16.72 -7.58 5.09
N LYS A 25 18.01 -7.50 5.43
CA LYS A 25 18.45 -7.45 6.83
C LYS A 25 17.90 -6.20 7.54
N GLU A 26 17.99 -5.03 6.90
CA GLU A 26 17.48 -3.80 7.47
C GLU A 26 15.96 -3.82 7.59
N ILE A 27 15.28 -4.37 6.58
CA ILE A 27 13.82 -4.54 6.63
C ILE A 27 13.44 -5.40 7.83
N ALA A 28 14.17 -6.51 8.05
CA ALA A 28 13.92 -7.41 9.17
C ALA A 28 14.12 -6.71 10.52
N GLU A 29 15.16 -5.90 10.63
CA GLU A 29 15.44 -5.14 11.85
C GLU A 29 14.31 -4.15 12.15
N LYS A 30 13.85 -3.43 11.13
CA LYS A 30 12.77 -2.45 11.27
C LYS A 30 11.44 -3.12 11.65
N LEU A 31 11.09 -4.21 11.01
CA LEU A 31 9.84 -4.90 11.31
C LEU A 31 9.87 -5.64 12.64
N ASN A 32 11.06 -6.04 13.11
CA ASN A 32 11.19 -6.56 14.45
C ASN A 32 10.87 -5.46 15.49
N GLU A 33 11.37 -4.24 15.27
CA GLU A 33 11.08 -3.11 16.15
C GLU A 33 9.62 -2.66 16.08
N GLN A 34 9.08 -2.57 14.89
CA GLN A 34 7.74 -2.01 14.68
C GLN A 34 6.61 -2.95 15.06
N VAL A 35 6.74 -4.22 14.73
CA VAL A 35 5.65 -5.19 14.88
C VAL A 35 6.09 -6.52 15.51
N GLY A 36 7.34 -6.64 15.92
CA GLY A 36 7.82 -7.83 16.62
C GLY A 36 8.04 -9.07 15.75
N TRP A 37 8.13 -8.90 14.45
CA TRP A 37 8.35 -10.03 13.56
C TRP A 37 9.75 -10.61 13.73
N SER A 38 9.86 -11.94 13.71
CA SER A 38 11.16 -12.59 13.64
C SER A 38 11.78 -12.37 12.27
N LYS A 39 13.10 -12.55 12.19
CA LYS A 39 13.83 -12.46 10.94
C LYS A 39 13.25 -13.43 9.90
N THR A 40 12.97 -14.66 10.31
CA THR A 40 12.40 -15.69 9.43
C THR A 40 11.06 -15.25 8.85
N THR A 41 10.18 -14.70 9.67
CA THR A 41 8.89 -14.18 9.22
C THR A 41 9.06 -13.10 8.17
N THR A 42 9.95 -12.14 8.43
CA THR A 42 10.20 -11.04 7.47
C THR A 42 10.72 -11.58 6.15
N TYR A 43 11.69 -12.47 6.18
CA TYR A 43 12.25 -13.02 4.93
C TYR A 43 11.21 -13.81 4.15
N THR A 44 10.33 -14.54 4.83
CA THR A 44 9.23 -15.24 4.18
C THR A 44 8.30 -14.27 3.45
N VAL A 45 7.95 -13.15 4.09
CA VAL A 45 7.08 -12.15 3.49
C VAL A 45 7.77 -11.44 2.31
N ILE A 46 9.06 -11.12 2.46
CA ILE A 46 9.85 -10.54 1.35
C ILE A 46 9.81 -11.46 0.15
N LYS A 47 10.00 -12.76 0.37
CA LYS A 47 9.96 -13.74 -0.73
C LYS A 47 8.60 -13.74 -1.43
N LYS A 48 7.52 -13.65 -0.67
CA LYS A 48 6.17 -13.55 -1.25
C LYS A 48 6.03 -12.31 -2.13
N CYS A 49 6.57 -11.19 -1.68
CA CYS A 49 6.57 -9.96 -2.48
C CYS A 49 7.37 -10.11 -3.78
N ILE A 50 8.51 -10.80 -3.71
CA ILE A 50 9.32 -11.09 -4.88
C ILE A 50 8.55 -12.00 -5.85
N ASP A 51 7.94 -13.06 -5.34
CA ASP A 51 7.19 -14.01 -6.15
C ASP A 51 6.00 -13.34 -6.86
N LYS A 52 5.40 -12.35 -6.22
CA LYS A 52 4.30 -11.57 -6.82
C LYS A 52 4.77 -10.53 -7.83
N GLY A 53 6.06 -10.27 -7.91
CA GLY A 53 6.59 -9.23 -8.79
C GLY A 53 6.50 -7.83 -8.20
N ALA A 54 6.23 -7.70 -6.91
CA ALA A 54 6.16 -6.40 -6.24
C ALA A 54 7.53 -5.90 -5.78
N VAL A 55 8.48 -6.82 -5.56
CA VAL A 55 9.83 -6.52 -5.10
C VAL A 55 10.85 -7.16 -6.02
N GLY A 56 11.87 -6.40 -6.37
CA GLY A 56 13.05 -6.91 -7.08
C GLY A 56 14.19 -7.09 -6.10
N ARG A 57 15.00 -8.12 -6.33
CA ARG A 57 16.17 -8.41 -5.51
C ARG A 57 17.44 -8.19 -6.33
N SER A 58 18.43 -7.51 -5.73
CA SER A 58 19.74 -7.38 -6.34
C SER A 58 20.82 -7.78 -5.34
N GLU A 59 21.92 -8.27 -5.89
CA GLU A 59 23.09 -8.68 -5.12
C GLU A 59 24.27 -7.74 -5.46
N PRO A 60 25.25 -7.60 -4.57
CA PRO A 60 25.39 -8.27 -3.29
C PRO A 60 24.53 -7.62 -2.20
N GLY A 61 24.26 -8.39 -1.13
CA GLY A 61 23.63 -7.86 0.06
C GLY A 61 22.11 -7.99 0.14
N PHE A 62 21.50 -8.70 -0.79
CA PHE A 62 20.05 -8.91 -0.82
C PHE A 62 19.32 -7.56 -0.70
N ILE A 63 19.55 -6.69 -1.68
CA ILE A 63 18.90 -5.39 -1.72
C ILE A 63 17.52 -5.54 -2.34
N CYS A 64 16.51 -5.03 -1.66
CA CYS A 64 15.12 -5.07 -2.12
C CYS A 64 14.73 -3.73 -2.72
N ARG A 65 14.03 -3.78 -3.84
CA ARG A 65 13.54 -2.60 -4.55
C ARG A 65 12.06 -2.76 -4.83
N ALA A 66 11.28 -1.72 -4.58
CA ALA A 66 9.87 -1.71 -4.93
C ALA A 66 9.74 -1.64 -6.46
N LEU A 67 9.01 -2.59 -7.05
CA LEU A 67 8.74 -2.61 -8.49
C LEU A 67 7.39 -2.01 -8.83
N ILE A 68 6.56 -1.76 -7.82
CA ILE A 68 5.26 -1.12 -7.98
C ILE A 68 5.21 0.06 -7.01
N SER A 69 4.49 1.10 -7.38
CA SER A 69 4.38 2.30 -6.54
C SER A 69 3.23 2.18 -5.55
N ARG A 70 3.31 2.98 -4.48
CA ARG A 70 2.20 3.08 -3.53
C ARG A 70 0.92 3.51 -4.23
N LYS A 71 1.03 4.47 -5.16
CA LYS A 71 -0.12 4.97 -5.90
C LYS A 71 -0.80 3.87 -6.72
N GLU A 72 -0.02 3.04 -7.40
CA GLU A 72 -0.56 1.92 -8.17
C GLU A 72 -1.34 0.95 -7.28
N VAL A 73 -0.81 0.64 -6.10
CA VAL A 73 -1.48 -0.24 -5.15
C VAL A 73 -2.74 0.41 -4.59
N GLN A 74 -2.67 1.69 -4.25
CA GLN A 74 -3.83 2.44 -3.75
C GLN A 74 -4.95 2.47 -4.78
N GLU A 75 -4.64 2.71 -6.03
CA GLU A 75 -5.64 2.72 -7.10
C GLU A 75 -6.28 1.35 -7.30
N ALA A 76 -5.47 0.30 -7.30
CA ALA A 76 -5.97 -1.07 -7.45
C ALA A 76 -6.89 -1.46 -6.29
N GLU A 77 -6.49 -1.15 -5.05
CA GLU A 77 -7.30 -1.44 -3.87
C GLU A 77 -8.59 -0.63 -3.86
N THR A 78 -8.53 0.65 -4.25
CA THR A 78 -9.72 1.49 -4.32
C THR A 78 -10.70 0.95 -5.34
N ASN A 79 -10.22 0.59 -6.54
CA ASN A 79 -11.08 0.05 -7.59
C ASN A 79 -11.70 -1.28 -7.17
N GLU A 80 -10.94 -2.14 -6.53
CA GLU A 80 -11.46 -3.41 -6.03
C GLU A 80 -12.56 -3.19 -4.99
N LEU A 81 -12.34 -2.25 -4.07
CA LEU A 81 -13.32 -1.91 -3.04
C LEU A 81 -14.62 -1.41 -3.66
N ILE A 82 -14.52 -0.51 -4.63
CA ILE A 82 -15.68 0.04 -5.32
C ILE A 82 -16.48 -1.07 -6.02
N ASP A 83 -15.78 -1.93 -6.76
CA ASP A 83 -16.41 -3.01 -7.51
C ASP A 83 -17.04 -4.05 -6.59
N LYS A 84 -16.37 -4.38 -5.50
CA LYS A 84 -16.78 -5.44 -4.59
C LYS A 84 -17.88 -5.03 -3.63
N MET A 85 -17.81 -3.82 -3.09
CA MET A 85 -18.67 -3.36 -2.00
C MET A 85 -19.67 -2.27 -2.39
N TYR A 86 -19.42 -1.58 -3.50
CA TYR A 86 -20.21 -0.41 -3.89
C TYR A 86 -20.75 -0.51 -5.33
N ASP A 87 -20.96 -1.75 -5.78
CA ASP A 87 -21.57 -2.03 -7.09
C ASP A 87 -20.92 -1.31 -8.27
N GLY A 88 -19.60 -1.06 -8.19
CA GLY A 88 -18.88 -0.35 -9.22
C GLY A 88 -19.12 1.15 -9.26
N SER A 89 -19.79 1.71 -8.26
CA SER A 89 -20.15 3.12 -8.22
C SER A 89 -19.27 3.91 -7.26
N SER A 90 -18.47 4.83 -7.79
CA SER A 90 -17.64 5.74 -6.99
C SER A 90 -18.51 6.65 -6.14
N ASP A 91 -19.68 7.04 -6.63
CA ASP A 91 -20.63 7.87 -5.88
C ASP A 91 -21.06 7.21 -4.58
N LYS A 92 -21.27 5.89 -4.60
CA LYS A 92 -21.65 5.15 -3.41
C LYS A 92 -20.54 5.13 -2.38
N LEU A 93 -19.29 5.01 -2.81
CA LEU A 93 -18.16 5.07 -1.89
C LEU A 93 -18.06 6.46 -1.25
N ILE A 94 -18.19 7.50 -2.04
CA ILE A 94 -18.14 8.89 -1.54
C ILE A 94 -19.27 9.13 -0.56
N ALA A 95 -20.48 8.67 -0.86
CA ALA A 95 -21.62 8.80 0.05
C ALA A 95 -21.35 8.08 1.37
N ALA A 96 -20.74 6.92 1.32
CA ALA A 96 -20.40 6.17 2.53
C ALA A 96 -19.39 6.92 3.40
N LEU A 97 -18.39 7.54 2.76
CA LEU A 97 -17.39 8.33 3.48
C LEU A 97 -18.03 9.55 4.16
N LEU A 98 -18.92 10.23 3.46
CA LEU A 98 -19.61 11.41 4.01
C LEU A 98 -20.56 11.01 5.15
N GLY A 99 -21.24 9.87 5.01
CA GLY A 99 -22.18 9.38 6.03
C GLY A 99 -21.49 8.82 7.27
N SER A 100 -20.24 8.34 7.14
CA SER A 100 -19.51 7.75 8.26
C SER A 100 -18.93 8.80 9.22
N LYS A 101 -18.96 10.06 8.85
CA LYS A 101 -18.38 11.16 9.62
C LYS A 101 -16.87 11.06 9.82
N ARG A 102 -16.20 10.31 8.97
CA ARG A 102 -14.75 10.22 9.01
C ARG A 102 -14.06 11.45 8.42
N LEU A 103 -14.79 12.19 7.58
CA LEU A 103 -14.23 13.38 6.96
C LEU A 103 -14.40 14.59 7.88
N THR A 104 -13.31 15.31 8.12
CA THR A 104 -13.35 16.57 8.84
C THR A 104 -13.87 17.67 7.91
N ALA A 105 -14.27 18.81 8.50
CA ALA A 105 -14.68 19.97 7.72
C ALA A 105 -13.57 20.42 6.77
N GLU A 106 -12.32 20.36 7.22
CA GLU A 106 -11.15 20.71 6.41
C GLU A 106 -10.97 19.76 5.22
N GLU A 107 -11.15 18.46 5.46
CA GLU A 107 -11.06 17.46 4.40
C GLU A 107 -12.16 17.65 3.35
N ILE A 108 -13.38 17.98 3.79
CA ILE A 108 -14.49 18.26 2.87
C ILE A 108 -14.16 19.46 1.99
N GLN A 109 -13.59 20.53 2.59
CA GLN A 109 -13.17 21.70 1.81
C GLN A 109 -12.09 21.35 0.79
N SER A 110 -11.13 20.51 1.19
CA SER A 110 -10.09 20.04 0.28
C SER A 110 -10.67 19.25 -0.89
N LEU A 111 -11.66 18.39 -0.61
CA LEU A 111 -12.36 17.64 -1.64
C LEU A 111 -13.07 18.55 -2.63
N LYS A 112 -13.74 19.57 -2.14
CA LYS A 112 -14.42 20.55 -3.01
C LYS A 112 -13.44 21.22 -3.97
N LYS A 113 -12.27 21.59 -3.47
CA LYS A 113 -11.24 22.23 -4.29
C LYS A 113 -10.71 21.26 -5.37
N LEU A 114 -10.51 20.00 -5.01
CA LEU A 114 -10.05 18.99 -5.96
C LEU A 114 -11.08 18.75 -7.07
N VAL A 115 -12.35 18.68 -6.71
CA VAL A 115 -13.43 18.50 -7.70
C VAL A 115 -13.51 19.71 -8.65
N GLU A 116 -13.37 20.92 -8.13
CA GLU A 116 -13.38 22.12 -8.94
C GLU A 116 -12.24 22.15 -9.96
N LYS A 117 -11.06 21.63 -9.59
CA LYS A 117 -9.92 21.56 -10.52
C LYS A 117 -10.14 20.59 -11.69
N LEU A 118 -11.05 19.64 -11.52
CA LEU A 118 -11.35 18.65 -12.56
C LEU A 118 -12.34 19.16 -13.61
N LYS A 119 -12.93 20.31 -13.40
CA LYS A 119 -13.89 20.90 -14.34
C LYS A 119 -13.23 21.72 -15.42
#